data_45bf29d8fba926b2b9b871ff2ee915e1
#
_entry.id   45bf29d8fba926b2b9b871ff2ee915e1
#
_cell.length_a   1.000
_cell.length_b   1.000
_cell.length_c   1.000
_cell.angle_alpha   90.00
_cell.angle_beta   90.00
_cell.angle_gamma   90.00
#
_symmetry.space_group_name_H-M   'P 1'
#
loop_
_entity.id
_entity.type
_entity.pdbx_description
1 polymer ?
#
loop_
_entity_poly.entity_id
_entity_poly.type
_entity_poly.pdbx_seq_one_letter_code
_entity_poly.pdbx_strand_id
1 'polypeptide(L)'
;MSDIVKSTPKVADHGSFGVSGTGDTSGYGGLVRKTSQIGSSERPFGSYFDEVVDDLERAYPSFSDAIEKVIVDRGELTLHVKSSRLSEVALILRDELKFEMCMGVSGAHYPAETGRELHALYPLLSLTRNQRIRLEVSVPDSNPHIPSLVEIWASNNWQERETFDMFGIIFDGHPALTRIMMPDDWPGHPQRKDYPLGGIPVEYKGAVIPAPDNRRSYSG
;
A
#
# COMPACT_ATOMS: atom_id res chain seq x y z
N MET A 1 2.60 -25.37 -11.10
CA MET A 1 3.94 -24.85 -10.71
C MET A 1 3.89 -23.36 -10.95
N SER A 2 3.75 -22.57 -9.89
CA SER A 2 3.66 -21.11 -9.99
C SER A 2 5.04 -20.54 -10.30
N ASP A 3 5.14 -19.77 -11.36
CA ASP A 3 6.37 -19.08 -11.75
C ASP A 3 6.71 -18.04 -10.68
N ILE A 4 7.78 -18.35 -9.95
CA ILE A 4 8.36 -17.42 -8.97
C ILE A 4 9.12 -16.37 -9.78
N VAL A 5 8.53 -15.20 -9.95
CA VAL A 5 9.21 -14.06 -10.55
C VAL A 5 10.34 -13.63 -9.60
N LYS A 6 11.57 -13.91 -10.00
CA LYS A 6 12.75 -13.36 -9.31
C LYS A 6 12.81 -11.87 -9.59
N SER A 7 12.39 -11.03 -8.63
CA SER A 7 12.69 -9.61 -8.69
C SER A 7 14.19 -9.42 -8.47
N THR A 8 14.91 -8.93 -9.45
CA THR A 8 16.25 -8.38 -9.25
C THR A 8 16.10 -7.14 -8.39
N PRO A 9 16.74 -7.05 -7.21
CA PRO A 9 16.67 -5.84 -6.41
C PRO A 9 17.27 -4.68 -7.21
N LYS A 10 16.54 -3.56 -7.36
CA LYS A 10 17.13 -2.30 -7.81
C LYS A 10 18.22 -1.96 -6.81
N VAL A 11 19.44 -1.78 -7.32
CA VAL A 11 20.56 -1.28 -6.51
C VAL A 11 20.16 0.13 -6.07
N ALA A 12 19.99 0.35 -4.79
CA ALA A 12 19.80 1.68 -4.25
C ALA A 12 21.12 2.44 -4.42
N ASP A 13 21.08 3.66 -4.97
CA ASP A 13 22.26 4.50 -5.15
C ASP A 13 22.95 4.83 -3.83
N HIS A 14 22.18 4.80 -2.73
CA HIS A 14 22.65 4.95 -1.37
C HIS A 14 21.93 3.97 -0.45
N GLY A 15 22.65 3.07 0.17
CA GLY A 15 22.14 2.19 1.20
C GLY A 15 21.92 2.94 2.53
N SER A 16 21.35 2.25 3.53
CA SER A 16 21.27 2.74 4.90
C SER A 16 22.62 3.27 5.36
N PHE A 17 22.64 4.45 5.92
CA PHE A 17 23.84 5.11 6.47
C PHE A 17 24.98 5.34 5.47
N GLY A 18 24.65 5.56 4.20
CA GLY A 18 25.66 5.89 3.18
C GLY A 18 26.40 4.68 2.60
N VAL A 19 25.98 3.47 2.89
CA VAL A 19 26.48 2.25 2.25
C VAL A 19 25.93 2.16 0.83
N SER A 20 26.80 2.12 -0.17
CA SER A 20 26.40 1.86 -1.55
C SER A 20 26.13 0.37 -1.74
N GLY A 21 24.98 0.01 -2.29
CA GLY A 21 24.62 -1.38 -2.57
C GLY A 21 23.15 -1.66 -2.43
N THR A 22 22.80 -2.85 -1.98
CA THR A 22 21.40 -3.32 -1.86
C THR A 22 20.61 -2.69 -0.70
N GLY A 23 21.22 -1.85 0.12
CA GLY A 23 20.64 -1.33 1.37
C GLY A 23 20.51 -2.37 2.48
N ASP A 24 20.98 -3.58 2.26
CA ASP A 24 21.01 -4.64 3.28
C ASP A 24 22.22 -4.44 4.20
N THR A 25 21.99 -3.93 5.41
CA THR A 25 22.99 -3.76 6.46
C THR A 25 23.04 -4.93 7.44
N SER A 26 22.25 -5.99 7.18
CA SER A 26 22.18 -7.17 8.08
C SER A 26 23.45 -8.03 8.10
N GLY A 27 24.38 -7.82 7.15
CA GLY A 27 25.54 -8.67 6.95
C GLY A 27 25.25 -10.00 6.25
N TYR A 28 23.99 -10.23 5.89
CA TYR A 28 23.54 -11.42 5.14
C TYR A 28 23.35 -11.07 3.66
N GLY A 29 24.40 -10.55 3.03
CA GLY A 29 24.39 -10.25 1.59
C GLY A 29 23.97 -11.49 0.80
N GLY A 30 22.93 -11.34 -0.04
CA GLY A 30 22.39 -12.43 -0.85
C GLY A 30 21.04 -12.97 -0.35
N LEU A 31 20.42 -12.38 0.64
CA LEU A 31 19.03 -12.68 1.01
C LEU A 31 18.10 -12.34 -0.17
N VAL A 32 17.70 -13.37 -0.91
CA VAL A 32 16.69 -13.25 -1.97
C VAL A 32 15.31 -13.23 -1.33
N ARG A 33 14.67 -12.08 -1.25
CA ARG A 33 13.27 -12.00 -0.86
C ARG A 33 12.41 -12.56 -2.00
N LYS A 34 11.78 -13.70 -1.74
CA LYS A 34 10.78 -14.25 -2.64
C LYS A 34 9.46 -13.54 -2.39
N THR A 35 9.02 -12.71 -3.33
CA THR A 35 7.65 -12.22 -3.37
C THR A 35 6.83 -13.20 -4.20
N SER A 36 5.84 -13.85 -3.61
CA SER A 36 4.85 -14.60 -4.35
C SER A 36 3.63 -13.70 -4.55
N GLN A 37 3.26 -13.44 -5.79
CA GLN A 37 1.97 -12.82 -6.07
C GLN A 37 0.90 -13.91 -6.00
N ILE A 38 -0.10 -13.70 -5.15
CA ILE A 38 -1.24 -14.58 -5.03
C ILE A 38 -2.18 -14.28 -6.20
N GLY A 39 -2.50 -15.32 -6.98
CA GLY A 39 -3.50 -15.24 -8.04
C GLY A 39 -4.92 -15.11 -7.48
N SER A 40 -5.91 -14.91 -8.38
CA SER A 40 -7.32 -14.95 -7.98
C SER A 40 -7.67 -16.32 -7.37
N SER A 41 -8.41 -16.28 -6.27
CA SER A 41 -8.94 -17.48 -5.64
C SER A 41 -10.13 -18.03 -6.43
N GLU A 42 -10.30 -19.35 -6.43
CA GLU A 42 -11.45 -20.01 -7.05
C GLU A 42 -12.56 -20.23 -6.01
N ARG A 43 -13.83 -20.19 -6.46
CA ARG A 43 -14.97 -20.55 -5.62
C ARG A 43 -15.00 -22.06 -5.32
N PRO A 44 -15.47 -22.52 -4.17
CA PRO A 44 -16.00 -21.71 -3.05
C PRO A 44 -14.90 -21.03 -2.23
N PHE A 45 -15.11 -19.77 -1.87
CA PHE A 45 -14.18 -18.98 -1.05
C PHE A 45 -14.21 -19.41 0.43
N GLY A 46 -15.33 -19.99 0.85
CA GLY A 46 -15.54 -20.46 2.22
C GLY A 46 -15.98 -19.37 3.20
N SER A 47 -16.40 -19.77 4.38
CA SER A 47 -16.94 -18.87 5.39
C SER A 47 -18.09 -18.02 4.83
N TYR A 48 -18.16 -16.74 5.18
CA TYR A 48 -19.14 -15.77 4.67
C TYR A 48 -18.67 -15.07 3.35
N PHE A 49 -17.50 -15.45 2.82
CA PHE A 49 -16.92 -14.73 1.69
C PHE A 49 -17.70 -14.92 0.40
N ASP A 50 -18.22 -16.12 0.15
CA ASP A 50 -19.10 -16.37 -1.00
C ASP A 50 -20.36 -15.51 -0.91
N GLU A 51 -20.98 -15.42 0.28
CA GLU A 51 -22.16 -14.58 0.51
C GLU A 51 -21.89 -13.10 0.21
N VAL A 52 -20.76 -12.58 0.69
CA VAL A 52 -20.38 -11.16 0.45
C VAL A 52 -20.16 -10.89 -1.03
N VAL A 53 -19.48 -11.80 -1.73
CA VAL A 53 -19.23 -11.63 -3.17
C VAL A 53 -20.52 -11.77 -3.96
N ASP A 54 -21.40 -12.73 -3.64
CA ASP A 54 -22.69 -12.92 -4.29
C ASP A 54 -23.64 -11.71 -4.06
N ASP A 55 -23.65 -11.16 -2.84
CA ASP A 55 -24.39 -9.95 -2.52
C ASP A 55 -23.89 -8.75 -3.31
N LEU A 56 -22.56 -8.60 -3.44
CA LEU A 56 -21.96 -7.53 -4.22
C LEU A 56 -22.22 -7.70 -5.73
N GLU A 57 -22.11 -8.91 -6.27
CA GLU A 57 -22.45 -9.20 -7.68
C GLU A 57 -23.91 -8.86 -7.99
N ARG A 58 -24.82 -9.14 -7.04
CA ARG A 58 -26.24 -8.83 -7.17
C ARG A 58 -26.51 -7.32 -7.11
N ALA A 59 -25.85 -6.61 -6.19
CA ALA A 59 -26.02 -5.18 -5.98
C ALA A 59 -25.33 -4.34 -7.07
N TYR A 60 -24.26 -4.87 -7.67
CA TYR A 60 -23.45 -4.18 -8.66
C TYR A 60 -23.29 -4.97 -9.95
N PRO A 61 -24.19 -4.77 -10.96
CA PRO A 61 -24.16 -5.53 -12.22
C PRO A 61 -22.85 -5.42 -13.01
N SER A 62 -22.07 -4.35 -12.78
CA SER A 62 -20.75 -4.17 -13.41
C SER A 62 -19.61 -4.76 -12.60
N PHE A 63 -19.86 -5.74 -11.73
CA PHE A 63 -18.89 -6.38 -10.85
C PHE A 63 -17.62 -6.82 -11.60
N SER A 64 -17.77 -7.57 -12.69
CA SER A 64 -16.64 -8.09 -13.47
C SER A 64 -15.81 -7.01 -14.17
N ASP A 65 -16.38 -5.81 -14.39
CA ASP A 65 -15.64 -4.67 -14.89
C ASP A 65 -14.89 -3.92 -13.79
N ALA A 66 -15.42 -3.90 -12.56
CA ALA A 66 -14.85 -3.18 -11.44
C ALA A 66 -13.84 -4.00 -10.62
N ILE A 67 -14.11 -5.28 -10.44
CA ILE A 67 -13.26 -6.17 -9.64
C ILE A 67 -12.29 -6.92 -10.55
N GLU A 68 -11.01 -6.67 -10.37
CA GLU A 68 -9.95 -7.30 -11.16
C GLU A 68 -9.67 -8.73 -10.72
N LYS A 69 -9.68 -8.95 -9.42
CA LYS A 69 -9.48 -10.27 -8.80
C LYS A 69 -10.04 -10.32 -7.39
N VAL A 70 -10.39 -11.51 -6.96
CA VAL A 70 -10.81 -11.83 -5.61
C VAL A 70 -9.75 -12.73 -4.99
N ILE A 71 -9.21 -12.36 -3.85
CA ILE A 71 -8.19 -13.13 -3.15
C ILE A 71 -8.68 -13.49 -1.77
N VAL A 72 -8.61 -14.78 -1.44
CA VAL A 72 -8.77 -15.27 -0.07
C VAL A 72 -7.43 -15.84 0.39
N ASP A 73 -6.83 -15.18 1.35
CA ASP A 73 -5.56 -15.61 1.94
C ASP A 73 -5.62 -15.45 3.46
N ARG A 74 -5.16 -16.46 4.18
CA ARG A 74 -5.07 -16.48 5.65
C ARG A 74 -6.36 -16.09 6.37
N GLY A 75 -7.51 -16.43 5.78
CA GLY A 75 -8.82 -16.14 6.37
C GLY A 75 -9.31 -14.71 6.15
N GLU A 76 -8.74 -13.97 5.22
CA GLU A 76 -9.17 -12.64 4.82
C GLU A 76 -9.59 -12.62 3.35
N LEU A 77 -10.72 -11.97 3.06
CA LEU A 77 -11.19 -11.68 1.71
C LEU A 77 -10.66 -10.32 1.27
N THR A 78 -9.96 -10.29 0.13
CA THR A 78 -9.50 -9.05 -0.50
C THR A 78 -10.10 -8.94 -1.90
N LEU A 79 -10.76 -7.81 -2.16
CA LEU A 79 -11.27 -7.44 -3.48
C LEU A 79 -10.33 -6.42 -4.11
N HIS A 80 -9.69 -6.78 -5.22
CA HIS A 80 -8.89 -5.84 -6.00
C HIS A 80 -9.80 -5.05 -6.92
N VAL A 81 -9.91 -3.75 -6.69
CA VAL A 81 -10.85 -2.85 -7.35
C VAL A 81 -10.10 -1.92 -8.28
N LYS A 82 -10.61 -1.73 -9.49
CA LYS A 82 -10.10 -0.69 -10.40
C LYS A 82 -10.29 0.70 -9.78
N SER A 83 -9.26 1.54 -9.83
CA SER A 83 -9.30 2.90 -9.29
C SER A 83 -10.51 3.68 -9.77
N SER A 84 -10.86 3.59 -11.06
CA SER A 84 -12.00 4.29 -11.67
C SER A 84 -13.39 3.88 -11.14
N ARG A 85 -13.50 2.71 -10.50
CA ARG A 85 -14.76 2.17 -9.96
C ARG A 85 -14.79 2.12 -8.43
N LEU A 86 -13.73 2.57 -7.78
CA LEU A 86 -13.57 2.46 -6.34
C LEU A 86 -14.71 3.12 -5.56
N SER A 87 -15.08 4.35 -5.91
CA SER A 87 -16.13 5.08 -5.20
C SER A 87 -17.52 4.43 -5.33
N GLU A 88 -17.82 3.89 -6.52
CA GLU A 88 -19.10 3.18 -6.76
C GLU A 88 -19.19 1.92 -5.90
N VAL A 89 -18.14 1.10 -5.93
CA VAL A 89 -18.06 -0.14 -5.13
C VAL A 89 -18.10 0.17 -3.63
N ALA A 90 -17.39 1.21 -3.19
CA ALA A 90 -17.36 1.62 -1.79
C ALA A 90 -18.74 2.06 -1.28
N LEU A 91 -19.49 2.83 -2.08
CA LEU A 91 -20.87 3.24 -1.74
C LEU A 91 -21.80 2.05 -1.57
N ILE A 92 -21.77 1.09 -2.49
CA ILE A 92 -22.60 -0.12 -2.42
C ILE A 92 -22.22 -0.95 -1.19
N LEU A 93 -20.93 -1.15 -0.92
CA LEU A 93 -20.46 -1.87 0.25
C LEU A 93 -20.96 -1.23 1.54
N ARG A 94 -20.93 0.10 1.65
CA ARG A 94 -21.42 0.82 2.83
C ARG A 94 -22.94 0.73 2.96
N ASP A 95 -23.66 1.08 1.89
CA ASP A 95 -25.10 1.34 1.95
C ASP A 95 -25.93 0.07 1.86
N GLU A 96 -25.57 -0.87 1.00
CA GLU A 96 -26.33 -2.10 0.78
C GLU A 96 -25.79 -3.29 1.58
N LEU A 97 -24.47 -3.54 1.53
CA LEU A 97 -23.84 -4.66 2.22
C LEU A 97 -23.50 -4.36 3.69
N LYS A 98 -23.72 -3.14 4.15
CA LYS A 98 -23.53 -2.70 5.55
C LYS A 98 -22.10 -2.85 6.06
N PHE A 99 -21.13 -2.47 5.23
CA PHE A 99 -19.77 -2.21 5.69
C PHE A 99 -19.67 -0.75 6.16
N GLU A 100 -20.22 -0.50 7.35
CA GLU A 100 -20.40 0.84 7.89
C GLU A 100 -19.08 1.53 8.23
N MET A 101 -18.03 0.76 8.46
CA MET A 101 -16.76 1.29 8.96
C MET A 101 -15.59 0.92 8.05
N CYS A 102 -14.84 1.93 7.59
CA CYS A 102 -13.48 1.76 7.12
C CYS A 102 -12.54 1.93 8.32
N MET A 103 -11.79 0.86 8.64
CA MET A 103 -10.91 0.84 9.81
C MET A 103 -9.61 1.60 9.58
N GLY A 104 -9.29 1.92 8.34
CA GLY A 104 -8.10 2.67 7.99
C GLY A 104 -7.81 2.67 6.51
N VAL A 105 -6.78 3.42 6.12
CA VAL A 105 -6.19 3.37 4.79
C VAL A 105 -4.69 3.16 4.95
N SER A 106 -4.13 2.19 4.24
CA SER A 106 -2.70 1.91 4.28
C SER A 106 -2.13 1.88 2.88
N GLY A 107 -0.94 2.44 2.69
CA GLY A 107 -0.20 2.33 1.45
C GLY A 107 0.73 1.12 1.43
N ALA A 108 1.00 0.61 0.22
CA ALA A 108 2.08 -0.33 -0.02
C ALA A 108 2.77 -0.01 -1.34
N HIS A 109 4.07 -0.32 -1.42
CA HIS A 109 4.85 -0.10 -2.62
C HIS A 109 5.52 -1.40 -3.04
N TYR A 110 5.20 -1.85 -4.27
CA TYR A 110 5.75 -3.05 -4.91
C TYR A 110 6.47 -2.69 -6.20
N PRO A 111 7.75 -2.27 -6.16
CA PRO A 111 8.48 -1.78 -7.33
C PRO A 111 8.59 -2.79 -8.48
N ALA A 112 8.38 -4.07 -8.21
CA ALA A 112 8.41 -5.14 -9.21
C ALA A 112 7.10 -5.28 -9.99
N GLU A 113 6.00 -4.67 -9.54
CA GLU A 113 4.69 -4.72 -10.17
C GLU A 113 4.52 -3.56 -11.15
N THR A 114 5.22 -3.61 -12.28
CA THR A 114 5.21 -2.55 -13.29
C THR A 114 3.80 -2.15 -13.71
N GLY A 115 3.50 -0.85 -13.61
CA GLY A 115 2.18 -0.28 -13.89
C GLY A 115 1.17 -0.39 -12.73
N ARG A 116 1.60 -0.97 -11.61
CA ARG A 116 0.77 -1.18 -10.40
C ARG A 116 1.63 -1.08 -9.13
N GLU A 117 2.62 -0.23 -9.14
CA GLU A 117 3.64 -0.17 -8.09
C GLU A 117 3.08 0.29 -6.74
N LEU A 118 2.08 1.17 -6.76
CA LEU A 118 1.49 1.74 -5.55
C LEU A 118 0.11 1.16 -5.29
N HIS A 119 -0.10 0.69 -4.05
CA HIS A 119 -1.34 0.09 -3.61
C HIS A 119 -1.90 0.88 -2.42
N ALA A 120 -3.22 1.06 -2.41
CA ALA A 120 -3.98 1.52 -1.26
C ALA A 120 -4.89 0.39 -0.78
N LEU A 121 -4.85 0.12 0.53
CA LEU A 121 -5.60 -0.95 1.17
C LEU A 121 -6.62 -0.35 2.15
N TYR A 122 -7.86 -0.79 2.04
CA TYR A 122 -8.98 -0.33 2.86
C TYR A 122 -9.61 -1.51 3.59
N PRO A 123 -9.23 -1.79 4.83
CA PRO A 123 -9.91 -2.79 5.65
C PRO A 123 -11.29 -2.25 6.07
N LEU A 124 -12.33 -2.99 5.72
CA LEU A 124 -13.71 -2.66 6.00
C LEU A 124 -14.31 -3.60 7.04
N LEU A 125 -15.15 -3.05 7.91
CA LEU A 125 -15.86 -3.77 8.94
C LEU A 125 -17.36 -3.53 8.83
N SER A 126 -18.12 -4.58 8.78
CA SER A 126 -19.55 -4.56 9.03
C SER A 126 -19.82 -4.88 10.51
N LEU A 127 -20.31 -3.90 11.24
CA LEU A 127 -20.75 -4.07 12.63
C LEU A 127 -22.05 -4.88 12.68
N THR A 128 -22.94 -4.62 11.73
CA THR A 128 -24.24 -5.30 11.61
C THR A 128 -24.10 -6.80 11.36
N ARG A 129 -23.19 -7.19 10.47
CA ARG A 129 -22.97 -8.59 10.07
C ARG A 129 -21.81 -9.25 10.82
N ASN A 130 -21.01 -8.49 11.58
CA ASN A 130 -19.76 -8.93 12.20
C ASN A 130 -18.80 -9.59 11.18
N GLN A 131 -18.63 -8.94 10.03
CA GLN A 131 -17.84 -9.42 8.90
C GLN A 131 -16.74 -8.40 8.55
N ARG A 132 -15.60 -8.89 8.09
CA ARG A 132 -14.46 -8.07 7.64
C ARG A 132 -14.07 -8.46 6.23
N ILE A 133 -13.79 -7.45 5.42
CA ILE A 133 -13.19 -7.61 4.10
C ILE A 133 -12.14 -6.53 3.89
N ARG A 134 -11.38 -6.64 2.82
CA ARG A 134 -10.43 -5.62 2.42
C ARG A 134 -10.64 -5.25 0.96
N LEU A 135 -10.61 -3.96 0.66
CA LEU A 135 -10.42 -3.49 -0.70
C LEU A 135 -8.93 -3.19 -0.92
N GLU A 136 -8.47 -3.47 -2.11
CA GLU A 136 -7.15 -3.11 -2.57
C GLU A 136 -7.25 -2.46 -3.94
N VAL A 137 -6.60 -1.31 -4.09
CA VAL A 137 -6.53 -0.55 -5.34
C VAL A 137 -5.08 -0.35 -5.68
N SER A 138 -4.71 -0.61 -6.91
CA SER A 138 -3.34 -0.38 -7.39
C SER A 138 -3.31 0.65 -8.50
N VAL A 139 -2.27 1.48 -8.49
CA VAL A 139 -2.03 2.52 -9.49
C VAL A 139 -0.54 2.57 -9.84
N PRO A 140 -0.21 3.02 -11.06
CA PRO A 140 1.18 3.18 -11.45
C PRO A 140 1.83 4.36 -10.73
N ASP A 141 3.12 4.24 -10.44
CA ASP A 141 3.92 5.31 -9.87
C ASP A 141 3.92 6.59 -10.73
N SER A 142 3.84 6.43 -12.04
CA SER A 142 3.78 7.56 -12.99
C SER A 142 2.47 8.35 -12.95
N ASN A 143 1.40 7.78 -12.39
CA ASN A 143 0.08 8.39 -12.24
C ASN A 143 -0.61 7.86 -10.98
N PRO A 144 -0.17 8.27 -9.78
CA PRO A 144 -0.59 7.69 -8.50
C PRO A 144 -1.92 8.25 -7.98
N HIS A 145 -2.95 8.32 -8.82
CA HIS A 145 -4.23 8.95 -8.52
C HIS A 145 -5.30 7.91 -8.17
N ILE A 146 -5.94 8.08 -7.00
CA ILE A 146 -7.04 7.25 -6.49
C ILE A 146 -8.15 8.18 -6.00
N PRO A 147 -9.44 7.93 -6.30
CA PRO A 147 -10.53 8.71 -5.72
C PRO A 147 -10.52 8.65 -4.20
N SER A 148 -10.68 9.80 -3.53
CA SER A 148 -10.83 9.86 -2.07
C SER A 148 -12.15 9.23 -1.63
N LEU A 149 -12.10 8.49 -0.53
CA LEU A 149 -13.29 7.92 0.10
C LEU A 149 -13.71 8.65 1.39
N VAL A 150 -13.19 9.86 1.63
CA VAL A 150 -13.51 10.66 2.83
C VAL A 150 -15.00 10.99 2.93
N GLU A 151 -15.68 11.22 1.80
CA GLU A 151 -17.13 11.48 1.80
C GLU A 151 -17.95 10.22 2.12
N ILE A 152 -17.38 9.03 1.90
CA ILE A 152 -18.03 7.76 2.18
C ILE A 152 -17.77 7.37 3.65
N TRP A 153 -16.51 7.42 4.07
CA TRP A 153 -16.06 7.18 5.45
C TRP A 153 -15.17 8.31 5.93
N ALA A 154 -15.71 9.21 6.73
CA ALA A 154 -14.99 10.38 7.24
C ALA A 154 -13.71 10.04 8.03
N SER A 155 -13.64 8.82 8.59
CA SER A 155 -12.44 8.31 9.26
C SER A 155 -11.21 8.27 8.36
N ASN A 156 -11.37 8.18 7.04
CA ASN A 156 -10.27 8.08 6.08
C ASN A 156 -9.47 9.38 5.92
N ASN A 157 -10.00 10.52 6.37
CA ASN A 157 -9.36 11.83 6.18
C ASN A 157 -7.87 11.82 6.59
N TRP A 158 -7.59 11.36 7.80
CA TRP A 158 -6.21 11.36 8.32
C TRP A 158 -5.35 10.27 7.70
N GLN A 159 -5.92 9.10 7.43
CA GLN A 159 -5.18 7.97 6.87
C GLN A 159 -4.86 8.17 5.37
N GLU A 160 -5.74 8.83 4.62
CA GLU A 160 -5.43 9.20 3.22
C GLU A 160 -4.29 10.22 3.18
N ARG A 161 -4.27 11.20 4.10
CA ARG A 161 -3.15 12.14 4.22
C ARG A 161 -1.85 11.44 4.62
N GLU A 162 -1.90 10.47 5.53
CA GLU A 162 -0.73 9.67 5.91
C GLU A 162 -0.22 8.85 4.72
N THR A 163 -1.13 8.20 3.98
CA THR A 163 -0.78 7.40 2.81
C THR A 163 -0.21 8.28 1.68
N PHE A 164 -0.75 9.48 1.48
CA PHE A 164 -0.16 10.47 0.59
C PHE A 164 1.26 10.86 1.05
N ASP A 165 1.43 11.19 2.32
CA ASP A 165 2.71 11.64 2.86
C ASP A 165 3.79 10.56 2.76
N MET A 166 3.44 9.31 3.08
CA MET A 166 4.40 8.20 3.16
C MET A 166 4.68 7.53 1.81
N PHE A 167 3.71 7.48 0.89
CA PHE A 167 3.82 6.74 -0.38
C PHE A 167 3.65 7.60 -1.62
N GLY A 168 3.09 8.82 -1.52
CA GLY A 168 2.85 9.69 -2.64
C GLY A 168 1.61 9.36 -3.45
N ILE A 169 0.66 8.61 -2.90
CA ILE A 169 -0.64 8.37 -3.52
C ILE A 169 -1.49 9.63 -3.39
N ILE A 170 -2.00 10.13 -4.51
CA ILE A 170 -2.83 11.34 -4.57
C ILE A 170 -4.30 10.91 -4.49
N PHE A 171 -5.00 11.38 -3.46
CA PHE A 171 -6.42 11.10 -3.27
C PHE A 171 -7.26 12.23 -3.87
N ASP A 172 -7.80 12.00 -5.07
CA ASP A 172 -8.60 12.98 -5.80
C ASP A 172 -9.93 13.27 -5.09
N GLY A 173 -10.23 14.54 -4.88
CA GLY A 173 -11.41 14.97 -4.13
C GLY A 173 -11.24 15.02 -2.61
N HIS A 174 -10.05 14.73 -2.09
CA HIS A 174 -9.78 14.91 -0.66
C HIS A 174 -9.84 16.39 -0.27
N PRO A 175 -10.55 16.78 0.81
CA PRO A 175 -10.80 18.18 1.13
C PRO A 175 -9.55 18.98 1.50
N ALA A 176 -8.50 18.32 2.02
CA ALA A 176 -7.26 18.97 2.43
C ALA A 176 -6.08 17.97 2.42
N LEU A 177 -5.64 17.57 1.23
CA LEU A 177 -4.55 16.61 1.05
C LEU A 177 -3.19 17.29 1.33
N THR A 178 -2.79 17.32 2.58
CA THR A 178 -1.51 17.88 3.04
C THR A 178 -0.73 16.84 3.83
N ARG A 179 0.57 17.01 3.95
CA ARG A 179 1.41 16.12 4.78
C ARG A 179 0.95 16.13 6.23
N ILE A 180 1.22 15.06 6.95
CA ILE A 180 0.80 14.88 8.33
C ILE A 180 1.94 14.38 9.24
N MET A 181 2.86 13.59 8.71
CA MET A 181 3.98 13.02 9.46
C MET A 181 5.29 13.75 9.17
N MET A 182 5.53 14.11 7.92
CA MET A 182 6.75 14.78 7.49
C MET A 182 6.52 16.30 7.42
N PRO A 183 7.60 17.11 7.55
CA PRO A 183 7.54 18.54 7.25
C PRO A 183 7.06 18.79 5.81
N ASP A 184 6.41 19.94 5.58
CA ASP A 184 5.82 20.28 4.27
C ASP A 184 6.86 20.34 3.14
N ASP A 185 8.10 20.72 3.46
CA ASP A 185 9.23 20.82 2.56
C ASP A 185 10.06 19.53 2.42
N TRP A 186 9.60 18.42 3.04
CA TRP A 186 10.34 17.16 2.98
C TRP A 186 10.34 16.58 1.56
N PRO A 187 11.53 16.24 0.99
CA PRO A 187 11.61 15.66 -0.35
C PRO A 187 11.27 14.17 -0.36
N GLY A 188 10.33 13.79 -1.22
CA GLY A 188 9.95 12.38 -1.44
C GLY A 188 8.99 11.80 -0.40
N HIS A 189 8.89 10.46 -0.38
CA HIS A 189 7.93 9.69 0.41
C HIS A 189 8.64 8.55 1.14
N PRO A 190 8.81 8.65 2.47
CA PRO A 190 9.77 7.83 3.21
C PRO A 190 9.47 6.33 3.28
N GLN A 191 8.24 5.90 3.08
CA GLN A 191 7.90 4.47 3.15
C GLN A 191 7.95 3.74 1.80
N ARG A 192 8.26 4.46 0.73
CA ARG A 192 8.52 3.83 -0.57
C ARG A 192 9.76 2.96 -0.50
N LYS A 193 9.75 1.82 -1.17
CA LYS A 193 10.88 0.87 -1.18
C LYS A 193 12.11 1.37 -1.94
N ASP A 194 11.93 2.35 -2.80
CA ASP A 194 12.98 3.04 -3.55
C ASP A 194 13.51 4.29 -2.81
N TYR A 195 12.89 4.67 -1.68
CA TYR A 195 13.39 5.76 -0.85
C TYR A 195 14.63 5.31 -0.07
N PRO A 196 15.74 6.07 -0.13
CA PRO A 196 16.99 5.68 0.53
C PRO A 196 16.81 5.63 2.05
N LEU A 197 17.20 4.53 2.66
CA LEU A 197 17.29 4.36 4.11
C LEU A 197 18.60 5.01 4.60
N GLY A 198 18.71 6.32 4.50
CA GLY A 198 19.83 7.07 4.99
C GLY A 198 19.46 7.94 6.19
N GLY A 199 20.38 8.12 7.12
CA GLY A 199 20.20 9.11 8.17
C GLY A 199 20.14 10.51 7.56
N ILE A 200 19.35 11.42 8.15
CA ILE A 200 19.39 12.84 7.80
C ILE A 200 20.80 13.35 8.13
N PRO A 201 21.50 14.03 7.20
CA PRO A 201 22.75 14.69 7.56
C PRO A 201 22.47 15.72 8.64
N VAL A 202 22.97 15.47 9.85
CA VAL A 202 22.78 16.39 10.97
C VAL A 202 24.01 17.29 11.05
N GLU A 203 23.83 18.58 10.79
CA GLU A 203 24.84 19.57 11.09
C GLU A 203 24.82 19.87 12.59
N TYR A 204 25.90 19.58 13.27
CA TYR A 204 26.08 19.99 14.66
C TYR A 204 27.21 21.00 14.78
N LYS A 205 26.91 22.27 15.11
CA LYS A 205 27.88 23.38 15.20
C LYS A 205 28.75 23.55 13.95
N GLY A 206 28.14 23.41 12.75
CA GLY A 206 28.84 23.52 11.49
C GLY A 206 29.64 22.28 11.06
N ALA A 207 29.55 21.21 11.80
CA ALA A 207 30.14 19.93 11.43
C ALA A 207 29.07 18.94 10.97
N VAL A 208 29.32 18.28 9.84
CA VAL A 208 28.50 17.16 9.38
C VAL A 208 28.88 15.94 10.19
N ILE A 209 27.90 15.34 10.90
CA ILE A 209 28.11 14.07 11.59
C ILE A 209 28.03 12.96 10.55
N PRO A 210 29.13 12.22 10.26
CA PRO A 210 29.08 11.13 9.29
C PRO A 210 28.19 10.00 9.77
N ALA A 211 27.64 9.24 8.84
CA ALA A 211 26.87 8.04 9.11
C ALA A 211 27.65 7.08 10.06
N PRO A 212 26.95 6.28 10.90
CA PRO A 212 27.60 5.41 11.86
C PRO A 212 28.66 4.50 11.29
N ASP A 213 28.48 4.02 10.05
CA ASP A 213 29.44 3.13 9.37
C ASP A 213 30.74 3.84 9.00
N ASN A 214 30.67 5.15 8.74
CA ASN A 214 31.86 5.98 8.47
C ASN A 214 32.59 6.43 9.74
N ARG A 215 31.95 6.29 10.91
CA ARG A 215 32.53 6.65 12.22
C ARG A 215 33.35 5.54 12.85
N ARG A 216 33.18 4.29 12.39
CA ARG A 216 33.89 3.14 12.89
C ARG A 216 35.03 2.79 11.93
N SER A 217 36.24 3.25 12.24
CA SER A 217 37.41 2.64 11.65
C SER A 217 37.72 1.36 12.45
N TYR A 218 37.46 0.22 11.87
CA TYR A 218 38.02 -1.02 12.37
C TYR A 218 39.48 -1.07 11.91
N SER A 219 40.39 -0.48 12.70
CA SER A 219 41.80 -0.82 12.59
C SER A 219 41.96 -2.18 13.25
N GLY A 220 42.00 -3.27 12.41
CA GLY A 220 42.49 -4.55 12.81
C GLY A 220 43.99 -4.53 13.00
#